data_292378cda7a4b151e8e157b7e6cb13e7
#
_entry.id   292378cda7a4b151e8e157b7e6cb13e7
#
_cell.length_a   1.000
_cell.length_b   1.000
_cell.length_c   1.000
_cell.angle_alpha   90.00
_cell.angle_beta   90.00
_cell.angle_gamma   90.00
#
_symmetry.space_group_name_H-M   'P 1'
#
loop_
_entity.id
_entity.type
_entity.pdbx_description
1 polymer ?
#
loop_
_entity_poly.entity_id
_entity_poly.type
_entity_poly.pdbx_seq_one_letter_code
_entity_poly.pdbx_strand_id
1 'polypeptide(L)'
;LGSCYGDMAPYISFVELGLSADTYLADRIRELHRLTFLTNSDAHSPWPNKLAREFNRFRMEDITFGELEKAILRQDGRGPVMNVGLFPQEGKYHESACIRCFKHFTLRECVMKQWRCTCGGRIKRGVVDRIEELADSTGHPDHRPPYLHLIPLSEIIMMALGTKSTATKKVKAE
;
A
#
# COMPACT_ATOMS: atom_id res chain seq x y z
N LEU A 1 8.04 2.22 -14.03
CA LEU A 1 7.12 3.21 -14.63
C LEU A 1 7.06 3.08 -16.15
N GLY A 2 8.21 2.97 -16.83
CA GLY A 2 8.28 2.90 -18.29
C GLY A 2 7.38 1.84 -18.92
N SER A 3 7.28 0.64 -18.33
CA SER A 3 6.41 -0.43 -18.82
C SER A 3 4.91 -0.11 -18.77
N CYS A 4 4.49 0.81 -17.89
CA CYS A 4 3.07 1.17 -17.71
C CYS A 4 2.72 2.48 -18.43
N TYR A 5 3.64 3.43 -18.42
CA TYR A 5 3.38 4.81 -18.86
C TYR A 5 4.17 5.23 -20.11
N GLY A 6 5.13 4.41 -20.57
CA GLY A 6 5.93 4.72 -21.75
C GLY A 6 6.60 6.09 -21.66
N ASP A 7 6.39 6.90 -22.68
CA ASP A 7 6.88 8.29 -22.78
C ASP A 7 6.26 9.26 -21.76
N MET A 8 5.12 8.90 -21.15
CA MET A 8 4.48 9.68 -20.09
C MET A 8 5.12 9.47 -18.71
N ALA A 9 5.98 8.46 -18.54
CA ALA A 9 6.63 8.18 -17.26
C ALA A 9 7.34 9.38 -16.61
N PRO A 10 8.03 10.29 -17.34
CA PRO A 10 8.65 11.48 -16.76
C PRO A 10 7.66 12.44 -16.09
N TYR A 11 6.41 12.47 -16.54
CA TYR A 11 5.37 13.37 -16.02
C TYR A 11 4.66 12.83 -14.77
N ILE A 12 4.91 11.58 -14.39
CA ILE A 12 4.37 11.00 -13.15
C ILE A 12 5.19 11.53 -11.98
N SER A 13 4.56 12.27 -11.09
CA SER A 13 5.21 12.93 -9.94
C SER A 13 4.90 12.24 -8.60
N PHE A 14 3.86 11.42 -8.53
CA PHE A 14 3.46 10.71 -7.33
C PHE A 14 2.87 9.34 -7.66
N VAL A 15 2.80 8.48 -6.65
CA VAL A 15 2.22 7.15 -6.76
C VAL A 15 1.56 6.76 -5.45
N GLU A 16 0.43 6.07 -5.53
CA GLU A 16 -0.19 5.44 -4.39
C GLU A 16 0.43 4.06 -4.13
N LEU A 17 0.78 3.78 -2.87
CA LEU A 17 1.41 2.51 -2.48
C LEU A 17 0.42 1.36 -2.40
N GLY A 18 -0.86 1.66 -2.15
CA GLY A 18 -1.91 0.66 -1.91
C GLY A 18 -1.69 -0.12 -0.62
N LEU A 19 -2.59 -1.08 -0.33
CA LEU A 19 -2.64 -1.80 0.95
C LEU A 19 -1.55 -2.87 1.13
N SER A 20 -0.80 -3.22 0.09
CA SER A 20 0.16 -4.34 0.12
C SER A 20 1.62 -3.89 0.04
N ALA A 21 1.87 -2.58 0.11
CA ALA A 21 3.21 -2.00 0.11
C ALA A 21 3.28 -0.81 1.06
N ASP A 22 4.47 -0.52 1.53
CA ASP A 22 4.82 0.67 2.28
C ASP A 22 6.00 1.39 1.62
N THR A 23 6.45 2.48 2.22
CA THR A 23 7.58 3.27 1.74
C THR A 23 8.86 2.44 1.66
N TYR A 24 9.10 1.56 2.65
CA TYR A 24 10.33 0.77 2.71
C TYR A 24 10.40 -0.26 1.59
N LEU A 25 9.27 -0.89 1.27
CA LEU A 25 9.17 -1.81 0.15
C LEU A 25 9.33 -1.08 -1.19
N ALA A 26 8.66 0.06 -1.36
CA ALA A 26 8.69 0.81 -2.62
C ALA A 26 10.07 1.46 -2.89
N ASP A 27 10.79 1.91 -1.86
CA ASP A 27 12.11 2.52 -2.02
C ASP A 27 13.22 1.51 -2.40
N ARG A 28 12.91 0.21 -2.40
CA ARG A 28 13.80 -0.80 -3.00
C ARG A 28 13.89 -0.68 -4.52
N ILE A 29 13.03 0.14 -5.14
CA ILE A 29 12.99 0.40 -6.59
C ILE A 29 13.45 1.85 -6.84
N ARG A 30 14.68 2.03 -7.32
CA ARG A 30 15.30 3.34 -7.53
C ARG A 30 14.48 4.27 -8.42
N GLU A 31 13.81 3.74 -9.45
CA GLU A 31 12.95 4.51 -10.35
C GLU A 31 11.85 5.28 -9.58
N LEU A 32 11.42 4.77 -8.43
CA LEU A 32 10.38 5.38 -7.60
C LEU A 32 10.90 6.46 -6.65
N HIS A 33 12.21 6.60 -6.47
CA HIS A 33 12.79 7.54 -5.51
C HIS A 33 12.38 8.98 -5.76
N ARG A 34 12.21 9.39 -6.99
CA ARG A 34 11.81 10.76 -7.34
C ARG A 34 10.35 11.08 -7.04
N LEU A 35 9.51 10.07 -6.87
CA LEU A 35 8.06 10.23 -6.71
C LEU A 35 7.67 10.55 -5.26
N THR A 36 6.59 11.28 -5.10
CA THR A 36 5.90 11.41 -3.81
C THR A 36 5.04 10.18 -3.59
N PHE A 37 5.15 9.55 -2.41
CA PHE A 37 4.30 8.42 -2.06
C PHE A 37 3.06 8.89 -1.30
N LEU A 38 1.92 8.34 -1.69
CA LEU A 38 0.62 8.58 -1.07
C LEU A 38 0.07 7.26 -0.52
N THR A 39 -0.66 7.37 0.58
CA THR A 39 -1.39 6.27 1.20
C THR A 39 -2.85 6.69 1.36
N ASN A 40 -3.76 5.94 0.77
CA ASN A 40 -5.18 6.27 0.81
C ASN A 40 -6.00 5.03 1.18
N SER A 41 -7.12 5.25 1.86
CA SER A 41 -7.93 4.17 2.44
C SER A 41 -8.61 3.26 1.42
N ASP A 42 -8.67 3.66 0.15
CA ASP A 42 -9.41 2.95 -0.93
C ASP A 42 -10.84 2.57 -0.49
N ALA A 43 -11.50 3.52 0.20
CA ALA A 43 -12.80 3.29 0.80
C ALA A 43 -13.91 3.33 -0.26
N HIS A 44 -14.56 2.18 -0.48
CA HIS A 44 -15.72 2.05 -1.39
C HIS A 44 -17.06 2.19 -0.66
N SER A 45 -17.05 2.59 0.60
CA SER A 45 -18.26 2.76 1.42
C SER A 45 -18.00 3.74 2.58
N PRO A 46 -19.04 4.40 3.12
CA PRO A 46 -18.90 5.40 4.18
C PRO A 46 -18.77 4.78 5.59
N TRP A 47 -18.50 3.49 5.70
CA TRP A 47 -18.36 2.84 7.00
C TRP A 47 -17.12 3.33 7.73
N PRO A 48 -17.21 3.65 9.03
CA PRO A 48 -16.10 4.21 9.82
C PRO A 48 -14.83 3.36 9.77
N ASN A 49 -14.96 2.04 9.72
CA ASN A 49 -13.82 1.11 9.62
C ASN A 49 -13.13 1.08 8.24
N LYS A 50 -13.63 1.85 7.28
CA LYS A 50 -13.04 1.98 5.93
C LYS A 50 -12.47 3.37 5.68
N LEU A 51 -13.13 4.41 6.23
CA LEU A 51 -12.68 5.78 6.08
C LEU A 51 -11.42 6.04 6.89
N ALA A 52 -10.47 6.76 6.30
CA ALA A 52 -9.25 7.22 6.94
C ALA A 52 -8.42 6.13 7.69
N ARG A 53 -8.58 4.85 7.30
CA ARG A 53 -7.71 3.78 7.82
C ARG A 53 -6.28 3.90 7.29
N GLU A 54 -6.12 4.58 6.15
CA GLU A 54 -4.88 5.02 5.57
C GLU A 54 -5.04 6.46 5.11
N PHE A 55 -4.06 7.29 5.34
CA PHE A 55 -4.11 8.73 5.02
C PHE A 55 -2.72 9.33 4.96
N ASN A 56 -2.64 10.56 4.43
CA ASN A 56 -1.45 11.36 4.39
C ASN A 56 -1.63 12.62 5.23
N ARG A 57 -0.57 13.04 5.91
CA ARG A 57 -0.51 14.37 6.53
C ARG A 57 0.41 15.25 5.70
N PHE A 58 -0.09 16.42 5.30
CA PHE A 58 0.65 17.38 4.51
C PHE A 58 0.98 18.65 5.29
N ARG A 59 2.12 19.25 4.97
CA ARG A 59 2.43 20.63 5.33
C ARG A 59 1.93 21.52 4.20
N MET A 60 1.00 22.42 4.52
CA MET A 60 0.38 23.39 3.61
C MET A 60 0.20 24.72 4.35
N GLU A 61 0.13 25.84 3.64
CA GLU A 61 -0.18 27.14 4.25
C GLU A 61 -1.68 27.37 4.38
N ASP A 62 -2.47 26.85 3.43
CA ASP A 62 -3.91 26.99 3.41
C ASP A 62 -4.56 25.70 2.87
N ILE A 63 -5.87 25.53 3.12
CA ILE A 63 -6.64 24.37 2.65
C ILE A 63 -7.22 24.70 1.27
N THR A 64 -6.35 24.71 0.26
CA THR A 64 -6.72 24.94 -1.14
C THR A 64 -6.15 23.85 -2.04
N PHE A 65 -6.73 23.68 -3.23
CA PHE A 65 -6.21 22.73 -4.21
C PHE A 65 -4.78 23.08 -4.65
N GLY A 66 -4.48 24.38 -4.84
CA GLY A 66 -3.13 24.80 -5.22
C GLY A 66 -2.08 24.50 -4.17
N GLU A 67 -2.39 24.63 -2.89
CA GLU A 67 -1.47 24.23 -1.80
C GLU A 67 -1.33 22.71 -1.71
N LEU A 68 -2.39 21.95 -1.95
CA LEU A 68 -2.32 20.49 -2.03
C LEU A 68 -1.43 20.03 -3.20
N GLU A 69 -1.59 20.66 -4.38
CA GLU A 69 -0.75 20.39 -5.55
C GLU A 69 0.72 20.65 -5.24
N LYS A 70 1.06 21.80 -4.66
CA LYS A 70 2.43 22.09 -4.21
C LYS A 70 2.95 21.05 -3.22
N ALA A 71 2.11 20.62 -2.28
CA ALA A 71 2.50 19.63 -1.30
C ALA A 71 2.77 18.25 -1.93
N ILE A 72 1.96 17.81 -2.89
CA ILE A 72 2.19 16.57 -3.64
C ILE A 72 3.47 16.68 -4.48
N LEU A 73 3.73 17.83 -5.08
CA LEU A 73 4.91 18.09 -5.89
C LEU A 73 6.16 18.46 -5.04
N ARG A 74 6.02 18.58 -3.73
CA ARG A 74 7.07 18.98 -2.77
C ARG A 74 7.71 20.34 -3.11
N GLN A 75 6.87 21.31 -3.47
CA GLN A 75 7.28 22.68 -3.84
C GLN A 75 7.17 23.65 -2.67
N ASP A 76 7.98 24.69 -2.67
CA ASP A 76 7.93 25.82 -1.75
C ASP A 76 7.91 25.42 -0.25
N GLY A 77 8.59 24.35 0.13
CA GLY A 77 8.58 23.82 1.50
C GLY A 77 7.32 23.09 1.92
N ARG A 78 6.35 22.92 1.02
CA ARG A 78 5.17 22.06 1.18
C ARG A 78 5.58 20.61 0.94
N GLY A 79 4.83 19.67 1.51
CA GLY A 79 5.08 18.26 1.27
C GLY A 79 4.35 17.34 2.25
N PRO A 80 4.35 16.04 1.98
CA PRO A 80 3.89 15.08 2.96
C PRO A 80 4.84 15.06 4.15
N VAL A 81 4.30 15.09 5.35
CA VAL A 81 5.06 15.04 6.62
C VAL A 81 4.83 13.72 7.37
N MET A 82 3.87 12.92 6.93
CA MET A 82 3.61 11.58 7.43
C MET A 82 2.75 10.81 6.43
N ASN A 83 3.10 9.55 6.20
CA ASN A 83 2.24 8.56 5.58
C ASN A 83 1.72 7.64 6.68
N VAL A 84 0.45 7.29 6.64
CA VAL A 84 -0.18 6.38 7.60
C VAL A 84 -0.89 5.29 6.82
N GLY A 85 -0.59 4.04 7.13
CA GLY A 85 -1.19 2.91 6.44
C GLY A 85 -1.19 1.64 7.27
N LEU A 86 -1.68 0.57 6.70
CA LEU A 86 -1.68 -0.76 7.29
C LEU A 86 -0.31 -1.42 7.18
N PHE A 87 -0.10 -2.48 7.93
CA PHE A 87 1.01 -3.37 7.66
C PHE A 87 0.84 -4.01 6.28
N PRO A 88 1.85 -3.99 5.39
CA PRO A 88 1.72 -4.56 4.04
C PRO A 88 1.27 -6.02 4.01
N GLN A 89 1.58 -6.79 5.05
CA GLN A 89 1.20 -8.19 5.24
C GLN A 89 -0.32 -8.38 5.33
N GLU A 90 -1.06 -7.36 5.77
CA GLU A 90 -2.53 -7.36 5.81
C GLU A 90 -3.15 -7.24 4.41
N GLY A 91 -2.37 -6.80 3.44
CA GLY A 91 -2.80 -6.67 2.06
C GLY A 91 -3.00 -8.03 1.39
N LYS A 92 -4.21 -8.28 0.88
CA LYS A 92 -4.59 -9.52 0.17
C LYS A 92 -3.60 -9.96 -0.92
N TYR A 93 -2.85 -9.00 -1.47
CA TYR A 93 -1.93 -9.23 -2.57
C TYR A 93 -0.47 -9.06 -2.17
N HIS A 94 -0.17 -9.08 -0.88
CA HIS A 94 1.19 -8.93 -0.39
C HIS A 94 2.09 -10.09 -0.88
N GLU A 95 1.68 -11.32 -0.66
CA GLU A 95 2.37 -12.52 -1.11
C GLU A 95 1.69 -13.16 -2.33
N SER A 96 2.43 -14.00 -3.05
CA SER A 96 1.85 -14.78 -4.14
C SER A 96 0.86 -15.80 -3.63
N ALA A 97 -0.36 -15.79 -4.14
CA ALA A 97 -1.43 -16.66 -3.67
C ALA A 97 -2.34 -17.15 -4.80
N CYS A 98 -2.93 -18.32 -4.59
CA CYS A 98 -3.96 -18.85 -5.48
C CYS A 98 -5.25 -18.04 -5.38
N ILE A 99 -5.78 -17.59 -6.51
CA ILE A 99 -7.04 -16.81 -6.55
C ILE A 99 -8.28 -17.62 -6.18
N ARG A 100 -8.19 -18.97 -6.14
CA ARG A 100 -9.31 -19.87 -5.86
C ARG A 100 -9.35 -20.40 -4.43
N CYS A 101 -8.21 -20.91 -3.93
CA CYS A 101 -8.13 -21.50 -2.59
C CYS A 101 -7.31 -20.67 -1.60
N PHE A 102 -6.78 -19.52 -2.03
CA PHE A 102 -6.01 -18.56 -1.23
C PHE A 102 -4.73 -19.11 -0.58
N LYS A 103 -4.27 -20.32 -0.99
CA LYS A 103 -3.00 -20.87 -0.54
C LYS A 103 -1.86 -19.98 -1.03
N HIS A 104 -0.95 -19.63 -0.12
CA HIS A 104 0.26 -18.86 -0.40
C HIS A 104 1.38 -19.74 -0.97
N PHE A 105 2.24 -19.14 -1.75
CA PHE A 105 3.37 -19.79 -2.42
C PHE A 105 4.56 -18.86 -2.45
N THR A 106 5.75 -19.40 -2.27
CA THR A 106 7.00 -18.68 -2.55
C THR A 106 7.17 -18.48 -4.06
N LEU A 107 7.96 -17.49 -4.46
CA LEU A 107 8.26 -17.23 -5.88
C LEU A 107 8.82 -18.50 -6.57
N ARG A 108 9.72 -19.25 -5.88
CA ARG A 108 10.29 -20.51 -6.39
C ARG A 108 9.20 -21.55 -6.66
N GLU A 109 8.27 -21.74 -5.74
CA GLU A 109 7.14 -22.67 -5.92
C GLU A 109 6.22 -22.21 -7.06
N CYS A 110 5.98 -20.91 -7.20
CA CYS A 110 5.18 -20.35 -8.30
C CYS A 110 5.79 -20.71 -9.66
N VAL A 111 7.09 -20.52 -9.81
CA VAL A 111 7.81 -20.83 -11.06
C VAL A 111 7.77 -22.34 -11.32
N MET A 112 8.10 -23.20 -10.34
CA MET A 112 8.04 -24.64 -10.48
C MET A 112 6.65 -25.16 -10.87
N LYS A 113 5.60 -24.53 -10.36
CA LYS A 113 4.20 -24.88 -10.64
C LYS A 113 3.62 -24.14 -11.87
N GLN A 114 4.45 -23.42 -12.62
CA GLN A 114 4.03 -22.61 -13.78
C GLN A 114 2.81 -21.75 -13.46
N TRP A 115 2.80 -21.14 -12.27
CA TRP A 115 1.71 -20.28 -11.76
C TRP A 115 0.35 -20.97 -11.68
N ARG A 116 0.32 -22.31 -11.50
CA ARG A 116 -0.89 -23.12 -11.33
C ARG A 116 -0.90 -23.80 -9.97
N CYS A 117 -2.01 -23.64 -9.26
CA CYS A 117 -2.24 -24.31 -7.99
C CYS A 117 -2.77 -25.74 -8.21
N THR A 118 -2.49 -26.64 -7.27
CA THR A 118 -3.02 -28.01 -7.28
C THR A 118 -4.54 -28.08 -7.27
N CYS A 119 -5.25 -27.03 -6.79
CA CYS A 119 -6.70 -26.94 -6.86
C CYS A 119 -7.23 -26.53 -8.25
N GLY A 120 -6.36 -26.38 -9.27
CA GLY A 120 -6.69 -25.90 -10.60
C GLY A 120 -6.78 -24.37 -10.73
N GLY A 121 -6.65 -23.62 -9.64
CA GLY A 121 -6.65 -22.15 -9.66
C GLY A 121 -5.33 -21.55 -10.18
N ARG A 122 -5.39 -20.35 -10.73
CA ARG A 122 -4.21 -19.56 -11.10
C ARG A 122 -3.58 -18.98 -9.84
N ILE A 123 -2.25 -18.95 -9.76
CA ILE A 123 -1.51 -18.23 -8.73
C ILE A 123 -1.29 -16.79 -9.23
N LYS A 124 -1.70 -15.78 -8.44
CA LYS A 124 -1.44 -14.38 -8.69
C LYS A 124 -0.15 -14.01 -7.97
N ARG A 125 0.75 -13.33 -8.70
CA ARG A 125 2.01 -12.82 -8.12
C ARG A 125 1.73 -11.79 -7.05
N GLY A 126 2.42 -11.91 -5.92
CA GLY A 126 2.39 -10.98 -4.83
C GLY A 126 3.20 -9.70 -5.10
N VAL A 127 2.87 -8.66 -4.36
CA VAL A 127 3.57 -7.37 -4.45
C VAL A 127 5.02 -7.52 -4.00
N VAL A 128 5.28 -8.22 -2.90
CA VAL A 128 6.64 -8.44 -2.37
C VAL A 128 7.51 -9.20 -3.37
N ASP A 129 7.00 -10.26 -4.00
CA ASP A 129 7.74 -11.02 -5.01
C ASP A 129 8.07 -10.15 -6.23
N ARG A 130 7.17 -9.24 -6.60
CA ARG A 130 7.43 -8.31 -7.71
C ARG A 130 8.46 -7.25 -7.33
N ILE A 131 8.43 -6.77 -6.09
CA ILE A 131 9.44 -5.84 -5.59
C ILE A 131 10.82 -6.51 -5.58
N GLU A 132 10.92 -7.76 -5.10
CA GLU A 132 12.17 -8.53 -5.11
C GLU A 132 12.80 -8.61 -6.50
N GLU A 133 11.99 -8.82 -7.54
CA GLU A 133 12.47 -8.86 -8.93
C GLU A 133 12.97 -7.50 -9.44
N LEU A 134 12.37 -6.41 -8.97
CA LEU A 134 12.63 -5.06 -9.46
C LEU A 134 13.62 -4.30 -8.58
N ALA A 135 13.93 -4.81 -7.39
CA ALA A 135 14.76 -4.14 -6.41
C ALA A 135 16.18 -3.92 -6.95
N ASP A 136 16.56 -2.66 -7.00
CA ASP A 136 17.88 -2.18 -7.47
C ASP A 136 18.46 -1.11 -6.54
N SER A 137 17.85 -0.92 -5.36
CA SER A 137 18.25 0.05 -4.35
C SER A 137 18.08 -0.48 -2.93
N THR A 138 18.96 -0.02 -2.04
CA THR A 138 18.83 -0.14 -0.59
C THR A 138 18.65 1.25 0.05
N GLY A 139 18.62 2.30 -0.76
CA GLY A 139 18.49 3.68 -0.30
C GLY A 139 17.05 4.04 0.09
N HIS A 140 16.97 4.98 1.03
CA HIS A 140 15.71 5.60 1.44
C HIS A 140 15.87 7.11 1.30
N PRO A 141 15.20 7.77 0.35
CA PRO A 141 15.40 9.19 0.08
C PRO A 141 15.06 10.09 1.27
N ASP A 142 15.86 11.12 1.54
CA ASP A 142 15.69 12.04 2.67
C ASP A 142 14.35 12.78 2.69
N HIS A 143 13.73 12.93 1.53
CA HIS A 143 12.42 13.59 1.42
C HIS A 143 11.23 12.70 1.80
N ARG A 144 11.46 11.41 2.08
CA ARG A 144 10.38 10.52 2.54
C ARG A 144 9.93 10.92 3.93
N PRO A 145 8.61 11.14 4.13
CA PRO A 145 8.09 11.32 5.46
C PRO A 145 8.12 9.99 6.24
N PRO A 146 8.09 10.04 7.57
CA PRO A 146 7.87 8.84 8.37
C PRO A 146 6.63 8.09 7.93
N TYR A 147 6.70 6.75 7.91
CA TYR A 147 5.56 5.88 7.69
C TYR A 147 5.11 5.25 9.01
N LEU A 148 3.86 5.48 9.38
CA LEU A 148 3.25 4.91 10.58
C LEU A 148 2.31 3.78 10.17
N HIS A 149 2.63 2.56 10.63
CA HIS A 149 1.74 1.42 10.48
C HIS A 149 0.68 1.42 11.60
N LEU A 150 -0.59 1.29 11.22
CA LEU A 150 -1.72 1.22 12.15
C LEU A 150 -2.44 -0.11 12.04
N ILE A 151 -2.95 -0.56 13.19
CA ILE A 151 -3.92 -1.64 13.24
C ILE A 151 -5.31 -0.98 13.30
N PRO A 152 -6.25 -1.32 12.39
CA PRO A 152 -7.59 -0.77 12.41
C PRO A 152 -8.28 -0.99 13.76
N LEU A 153 -8.95 0.04 14.29
CA LEU A 153 -9.66 -0.04 15.58
C LEU A 153 -10.63 -1.22 15.62
N SER A 154 -11.35 -1.48 14.53
CA SER A 154 -12.26 -2.62 14.43
C SER A 154 -11.57 -3.99 14.62
N GLU A 155 -10.30 -4.10 14.27
CA GLU A 155 -9.51 -5.33 14.49
C GLU A 155 -9.10 -5.45 15.96
N ILE A 156 -8.70 -4.34 16.57
CA ILE A 156 -8.40 -4.30 18.01
C ILE A 156 -9.63 -4.69 18.83
N ILE A 157 -10.81 -4.13 18.49
CA ILE A 157 -12.09 -4.48 19.14
C ILE A 157 -12.42 -5.96 18.90
N MET A 158 -12.27 -6.44 17.67
CA MET A 158 -12.49 -7.84 17.33
C MET A 158 -11.66 -8.78 18.20
N MET A 159 -10.37 -8.47 18.36
CA MET A 159 -9.44 -9.23 19.20
C MET A 159 -9.86 -9.17 20.70
N ALA A 160 -10.17 -7.99 21.20
CA ALA A 160 -10.59 -7.80 22.58
C ALA A 160 -11.89 -8.55 22.92
N LEU A 161 -12.83 -8.64 21.98
CA LEU A 161 -14.09 -9.36 22.14
C LEU A 161 -14.00 -10.86 21.80
N GLY A 162 -12.83 -11.37 21.38
CA GLY A 162 -12.63 -12.76 20.99
C GLY A 162 -13.48 -13.20 19.80
N THR A 163 -13.86 -12.28 18.92
CA THR A 163 -14.68 -12.57 17.74
C THR A 163 -13.81 -12.90 16.52
N LYS A 164 -14.35 -13.62 15.54
CA LYS A 164 -13.61 -14.05 14.36
C LYS A 164 -13.73 -13.10 13.15
N SER A 165 -14.47 -12.01 13.28
CA SER A 165 -14.70 -11.07 12.19
C SER A 165 -15.08 -9.69 12.69
N THR A 166 -14.52 -8.66 12.09
CA THR A 166 -14.87 -7.25 12.31
C THR A 166 -16.30 -6.91 11.85
N ALA A 167 -16.92 -7.77 11.05
CA ALA A 167 -18.29 -7.58 10.56
C ALA A 167 -19.38 -8.03 11.55
N THR A 168 -19.02 -8.60 12.70
CA THR A 168 -20.00 -9.04 13.72
C THR A 168 -20.73 -7.84 14.32
N LYS A 169 -22.01 -8.08 14.73
CA LYS A 169 -22.82 -7.03 15.39
C LYS A 169 -22.14 -6.47 16.64
N LYS A 170 -21.44 -7.33 17.42
CA LYS A 170 -20.71 -6.93 18.62
C LYS A 170 -19.61 -5.90 18.31
N VAL A 171 -18.78 -6.16 17.29
CA VAL A 171 -17.69 -5.23 16.88
C VAL A 171 -18.23 -3.93 16.28
N LYS A 172 -19.39 -3.99 15.61
CA LYS A 172 -19.99 -2.79 15.00
C LYS A 172 -20.73 -1.89 16.00
N ALA A 173 -21.04 -2.41 17.16
CA ALA A 173 -21.76 -1.68 18.21
C ALA A 173 -20.82 -0.86 19.10
N GLU A 174 -19.54 -1.23 19.16
CA GLU A 174 -18.48 -0.49 19.86
C GLU A 174 -17.85 0.60 18.96
#